data_049dc438bb08f3b6aa013a7116f64d62
#
_entry.id   049dc438bb08f3b6aa013a7116f64d62
#
_cell.length_a   1.000
_cell.length_b   1.000
_cell.length_c   1.000
_cell.angle_alpha   90.00
_cell.angle_beta   90.00
_cell.angle_gamma   90.00
#
_symmetry.space_group_name_H-M   'P 1'
#
loop_
_entity.id
_entity.type
_entity.pdbx_description
1 polymer ?
#
loop_
_entity_poly.entity_id
_entity_poly.type
_entity_poly.pdbx_seq_one_letter_code
_entity_poly.pdbx_strand_id
1 'polypeptide(L)'
;MKRTITLVCLAAVSAAWLSAQQPAPPQPAAAPRGSSGPPEHAKVTPVNNLPNPYETIRNWGTLPDNRKWGSVSAVHVDIDGKHIWAGDRCGANACVGSTVDPIVKLDPNGKVVASLGAGQILWPHGMDVDKQGNVWVVDARSATPQELAKFPDWKAKGHTVMKFSPQGKLLLTLGTPGEAGDPPAKFTEPNDVLVAPDGSIFVAEAHNA
;
A
#
# COMPACT_ATOMS: atom_id res chain seq x y z
N MET A 1 -59.04 -24.87 -40.74
CA MET A 1 -57.75 -25.55 -40.49
C MET A 1 -57.09 -24.84 -39.31
N LYS A 2 -57.18 -25.41 -38.11
CA LYS A 2 -56.53 -24.87 -36.89
C LYS A 2 -55.20 -25.58 -36.70
N ARG A 3 -54.08 -24.83 -36.74
CA ARG A 3 -52.74 -25.36 -36.44
C ARG A 3 -52.45 -25.16 -34.95
N THR A 4 -52.33 -26.23 -34.23
CA THR A 4 -51.92 -26.27 -32.85
C THR A 4 -50.39 -26.22 -32.79
N ILE A 5 -49.82 -25.21 -32.11
CA ILE A 5 -48.37 -25.12 -31.86
C ILE A 5 -48.14 -25.69 -30.47
N THR A 6 -47.43 -26.82 -30.41
CA THR A 6 -47.00 -27.42 -29.17
C THR A 6 -45.68 -26.80 -28.73
N LEU A 7 -45.69 -26.08 -27.58
CA LEU A 7 -44.48 -25.50 -26.98
C LEU A 7 -43.80 -26.56 -26.10
N VAL A 8 -42.59 -26.98 -26.50
CA VAL A 8 -41.76 -27.89 -25.71
C VAL A 8 -40.87 -27.03 -24.81
N CYS A 9 -41.15 -26.96 -23.49
CA CYS A 9 -40.27 -26.37 -22.52
C CYS A 9 -39.12 -27.33 -22.19
N LEU A 10 -37.91 -27.02 -22.70
CA LEU A 10 -36.69 -27.65 -22.19
C LEU A 10 -36.31 -26.97 -20.87
N ALA A 11 -36.46 -27.68 -19.75
CA ALA A 11 -35.89 -27.29 -18.47
C ALA A 11 -34.39 -27.63 -18.45
N ALA A 12 -33.53 -26.63 -18.54
CA ALA A 12 -32.10 -26.78 -18.31
C ALA A 12 -31.84 -26.89 -16.79
N VAL A 13 -31.47 -28.09 -16.35
CA VAL A 13 -30.99 -28.31 -14.99
C VAL A 13 -29.52 -27.87 -14.92
N SER A 14 -29.28 -26.70 -14.39
CA SER A 14 -27.93 -26.23 -14.06
C SER A 14 -27.46 -26.90 -12.78
N ALA A 15 -26.61 -27.92 -12.89
CA ALA A 15 -25.90 -28.51 -11.76
C ALA A 15 -24.87 -27.51 -11.26
N ALA A 16 -25.17 -26.83 -10.16
CA ALA A 16 -24.18 -26.05 -9.42
C ALA A 16 -23.18 -27.00 -8.75
N TRP A 17 -21.93 -26.96 -9.22
CA TRP A 17 -20.83 -27.62 -8.54
C TRP A 17 -20.50 -26.82 -7.28
N LEU A 18 -20.99 -27.26 -6.13
CA LEU A 18 -20.45 -26.84 -4.84
C LEU A 18 -19.06 -27.48 -4.68
N SER A 19 -18.02 -26.73 -4.97
CA SER A 19 -16.66 -27.08 -4.54
C SER A 19 -16.64 -26.96 -3.00
N ALA A 20 -16.74 -28.10 -2.30
CA ALA A 20 -16.45 -28.14 -0.87
C ALA A 20 -14.97 -27.79 -0.69
N GLN A 21 -14.68 -26.56 -0.24
CA GLN A 21 -13.35 -26.20 0.23
C GLN A 21 -13.03 -27.11 1.44
N GLN A 22 -12.09 -28.02 1.27
CA GLN A 22 -11.54 -28.75 2.39
C GLN A 22 -10.91 -27.74 3.36
N PRO A 23 -11.21 -27.84 4.66
CA PRO A 23 -10.51 -27.03 5.64
C PRO A 23 -9.02 -27.30 5.55
N ALA A 24 -8.21 -26.25 5.54
CA ALA A 24 -6.77 -26.37 5.55
C ALA A 24 -6.33 -27.27 6.71
N PRO A 25 -5.34 -28.14 6.52
CA PRO A 25 -4.80 -28.94 7.62
C PRO A 25 -4.32 -28.01 8.74
N PRO A 26 -4.50 -28.37 10.03
CA PRO A 26 -4.05 -27.55 11.13
C PRO A 26 -2.55 -27.30 10.99
N GLN A 27 -2.15 -26.03 10.94
CA GLN A 27 -0.74 -25.65 10.98
C GLN A 27 -0.16 -26.22 12.31
N PRO A 28 1.01 -26.86 12.25
CA PRO A 28 1.70 -27.25 13.47
C PRO A 28 1.94 -26.00 14.32
N ALA A 29 1.58 -26.09 15.60
CA ALA A 29 1.83 -25.02 16.55
C ALA A 29 3.30 -24.60 16.44
N ALA A 30 3.54 -23.30 16.26
CA ALA A 30 4.90 -22.77 16.24
C ALA A 30 5.60 -23.18 17.53
N ALA A 31 6.73 -23.87 17.41
CA ALA A 31 7.54 -24.21 18.56
C ALA A 31 7.88 -22.92 19.32
N PRO A 32 7.86 -22.92 20.67
CA PRO A 32 8.25 -21.75 21.42
C PRO A 32 9.64 -21.31 20.98
N ARG A 33 9.80 -20.06 20.55
CA ARG A 33 11.11 -19.49 20.22
C ARG A 33 11.89 -19.45 21.51
N GLY A 34 12.76 -20.47 21.68
CA GLY A 34 13.75 -20.43 22.75
C GLY A 34 14.57 -19.15 22.57
N SER A 35 14.83 -18.45 23.65
CA SER A 35 15.76 -17.32 23.70
C SER A 35 17.20 -17.85 23.49
N SER A 36 17.50 -18.32 22.28
CA SER A 36 18.88 -18.55 21.88
C SER A 36 19.52 -17.17 21.76
N GLY A 37 20.64 -16.98 22.41
CA GLY A 37 21.45 -15.75 22.25
C GLY A 37 21.72 -15.49 20.76
N PRO A 38 22.21 -14.28 20.40
CA PRO A 38 22.45 -13.92 19.01
C PRO A 38 23.21 -15.04 18.29
N PRO A 39 22.79 -15.45 17.10
CA PRO A 39 23.47 -16.51 16.36
C PRO A 39 24.95 -16.17 16.16
N GLU A 40 25.81 -17.18 16.08
CA GLU A 40 27.27 -16.99 16.06
C GLU A 40 27.75 -16.07 14.93
N HIS A 41 27.04 -16.02 13.80
CA HIS A 41 27.32 -15.08 12.71
C HIS A 41 27.10 -13.60 13.11
N ALA A 42 26.33 -13.31 14.17
CA ALA A 42 26.17 -11.95 14.68
C ALA A 42 27.43 -11.42 15.38
N LYS A 43 28.41 -12.27 15.65
CA LYS A 43 29.73 -11.89 16.20
C LYS A 43 30.73 -11.47 15.12
N VAL A 44 30.38 -11.67 13.85
CA VAL A 44 31.24 -11.25 12.74
C VAL A 44 31.07 -9.74 12.54
N THR A 45 32.14 -9.00 12.70
CA THR A 45 32.16 -7.56 12.37
C THR A 45 32.03 -7.42 10.85
N PRO A 46 30.98 -6.78 10.33
CA PRO A 46 30.84 -6.55 8.90
C PRO A 46 32.01 -5.71 8.39
N VAL A 47 32.67 -6.18 7.33
CA VAL A 47 33.70 -5.41 6.63
C VAL A 47 33.11 -4.85 5.36
N ASN A 48 32.97 -3.52 5.31
CA ASN A 48 32.50 -2.81 4.13
C ASN A 48 33.68 -2.05 3.51
N ASN A 49 34.56 -2.78 2.83
CA ASN A 49 35.78 -2.25 2.19
C ASN A 49 35.72 -2.24 0.66
N LEU A 50 34.58 -2.58 0.08
CA LEU A 50 34.39 -2.47 -1.37
C LEU A 50 34.18 -1.01 -1.75
N PRO A 51 34.73 -0.58 -2.92
CA PRO A 51 34.44 0.75 -3.44
C PRO A 51 32.94 0.97 -3.60
N ASN A 52 32.43 2.13 -3.14
CA ASN A 52 31.05 2.48 -3.40
C ASN A 52 30.91 2.92 -4.88
N PRO A 53 30.19 2.18 -5.73
CA PRO A 53 30.01 2.51 -7.13
C PRO A 53 28.96 3.61 -7.36
N TYR A 54 28.32 4.12 -6.29
CA TYR A 54 27.25 5.09 -6.37
C TYR A 54 27.68 6.46 -5.87
N GLU A 55 27.19 7.49 -6.54
CA GLU A 55 27.31 8.86 -6.11
C GLU A 55 26.02 9.31 -5.42
N THR A 56 26.14 9.98 -4.26
CA THR A 56 24.99 10.57 -3.58
C THR A 56 24.71 11.96 -4.12
N ILE A 57 23.61 12.13 -4.82
CA ILE A 57 23.12 13.45 -5.26
C ILE A 57 22.23 14.02 -4.14
N ARG A 58 22.72 15.07 -3.49
CA ARG A 58 21.97 15.73 -2.41
C ARG A 58 21.02 16.79 -3.00
N ASN A 59 19.89 16.99 -2.30
CA ASN A 59 18.87 17.97 -2.67
C ASN A 59 18.26 17.74 -4.06
N TRP A 60 18.29 16.48 -4.53
CA TRP A 60 17.57 16.10 -5.74
C TRP A 60 16.06 16.02 -5.45
N GLY A 61 15.25 16.54 -6.37
CA GLY A 61 13.80 16.59 -6.23
C GLY A 61 13.32 17.84 -5.48
N THR A 62 12.65 18.71 -6.23
CA THR A 62 12.07 19.97 -5.69
C THR A 62 10.57 19.85 -5.66
N LEU A 63 9.99 20.03 -4.46
CA LEU A 63 8.55 20.07 -4.26
C LEU A 63 7.96 21.42 -4.66
N PRO A 64 6.66 21.49 -5.08
CA PRO A 64 6.01 22.76 -5.39
C PRO A 64 5.96 23.71 -4.19
N ASP A 65 5.81 25.01 -4.45
CA ASP A 65 5.56 26.07 -3.47
C ASP A 65 6.63 26.18 -2.38
N ASN A 66 7.88 25.83 -2.71
CA ASN A 66 9.02 25.78 -1.78
C ASN A 66 8.77 24.88 -0.56
N ARG A 67 7.84 23.92 -0.66
CA ARG A 67 7.57 22.92 0.38
C ARG A 67 8.84 22.10 0.61
N LYS A 68 9.15 21.85 1.87
CA LYS A 68 10.25 20.96 2.25
C LYS A 68 9.77 19.52 2.26
N TRP A 69 10.67 18.60 1.95
CA TRP A 69 10.47 17.19 2.18
C TRP A 69 10.30 16.91 3.67
N GLY A 70 9.33 16.08 4.01
CA GLY A 70 9.19 15.48 5.33
C GLY A 70 9.87 14.11 5.39
N SER A 71 9.29 13.19 6.15
CA SER A 71 9.70 11.79 6.12
C SER A 71 9.24 11.15 4.82
N VAL A 72 10.18 10.82 3.93
CA VAL A 72 9.90 10.03 2.73
C VAL A 72 9.95 8.56 3.11
N SER A 73 8.83 7.86 2.97
CA SER A 73 8.66 6.49 3.43
C SER A 73 8.68 5.46 2.30
N ALA A 74 8.40 5.88 1.08
CA ALA A 74 8.37 4.99 -0.08
C ALA A 74 8.89 5.69 -1.33
N VAL A 75 9.54 4.92 -2.19
CA VAL A 75 9.98 5.34 -3.52
C VAL A 75 9.74 4.17 -4.47
N HIS A 76 9.14 4.44 -5.64
CA HIS A 76 8.93 3.43 -6.67
C HIS A 76 9.18 4.01 -8.07
N VAL A 77 9.79 3.21 -8.95
CA VAL A 77 9.99 3.60 -10.35
C VAL A 77 8.66 3.46 -11.09
N ASP A 78 8.29 4.49 -11.87
CA ASP A 78 7.10 4.43 -12.71
C ASP A 78 7.25 3.37 -13.82
N ILE A 79 6.13 2.91 -14.38
CA ILE A 79 6.13 1.91 -15.46
C ILE A 79 6.90 2.34 -16.72
N ASP A 80 7.15 3.62 -16.89
CA ASP A 80 7.94 4.16 -18.01
C ASP A 80 9.46 3.99 -17.81
N GLY A 81 9.88 3.52 -16.63
CA GLY A 81 11.28 3.28 -16.28
C GLY A 81 12.13 4.54 -16.12
N LYS A 82 11.53 5.71 -16.04
CA LYS A 82 12.20 7.01 -16.00
C LYS A 82 11.76 7.90 -14.84
N HIS A 83 10.46 8.01 -14.63
CA HIS A 83 9.90 8.79 -13.53
C HIS A 83 9.93 7.99 -12.22
N ILE A 84 9.90 8.72 -11.12
CA ILE A 84 9.91 8.14 -9.77
C ILE A 84 8.71 8.68 -9.01
N TRP A 85 7.93 7.77 -8.42
CA TRP A 85 6.95 8.10 -7.40
C TRP A 85 7.60 8.12 -6.03
N ALA A 86 7.26 9.11 -5.20
CA ALA A 86 7.74 9.22 -3.83
C ALA A 86 6.59 9.55 -2.87
N GLY A 87 6.57 8.88 -1.72
CA GLY A 87 5.62 9.11 -0.64
C GLY A 87 6.22 10.00 0.44
N ASP A 88 5.80 11.26 0.49
CA ASP A 88 6.22 12.25 1.49
C ASP A 88 5.14 12.43 2.55
N ARG A 89 5.50 12.49 3.81
CA ARG A 89 4.58 12.75 4.92
C ARG A 89 4.28 14.25 5.09
N CYS A 90 3.96 14.92 3.97
CA CYS A 90 3.49 16.31 3.92
C CYS A 90 4.43 17.33 4.55
N GLY A 91 5.74 17.16 4.38
CA GLY A 91 6.75 18.03 4.99
C GLY A 91 6.96 17.82 6.51
N ALA A 92 6.36 16.77 7.06
CA ALA A 92 6.41 16.42 8.48
C ALA A 92 6.64 14.89 8.66
N ASN A 93 6.09 14.29 9.72
CA ASN A 93 6.05 12.83 9.91
C ASN A 93 4.62 12.27 9.83
N ALA A 94 3.64 13.07 9.44
CA ALA A 94 2.27 12.66 9.15
C ALA A 94 1.58 13.77 8.35
N CYS A 95 0.53 13.39 7.60
CA CYS A 95 -0.27 14.32 6.79
C CYS A 95 -1.55 14.80 7.50
N VAL A 96 -1.71 14.52 8.79
CA VAL A 96 -2.91 14.91 9.55
C VAL A 96 -3.11 16.42 9.50
N GLY A 97 -4.28 16.86 9.04
CA GLY A 97 -4.62 18.28 8.86
C GLY A 97 -4.00 18.92 7.63
N SER A 98 -3.23 18.18 6.83
CA SER A 98 -2.60 18.69 5.60
C SER A 98 -3.55 18.64 4.41
N THR A 99 -3.44 19.64 3.54
CA THR A 99 -4.16 19.74 2.26
C THR A 99 -3.27 19.50 1.05
N VAL A 100 -1.97 19.18 1.27
CA VAL A 100 -1.04 18.92 0.17
C VAL A 100 -1.04 17.44 -0.21
N ASP A 101 -0.74 17.15 -1.47
CA ASP A 101 -0.59 15.79 -1.96
C ASP A 101 0.67 15.12 -1.35
N PRO A 102 0.52 14.00 -0.64
CA PRO A 102 1.66 13.27 -0.09
C PRO A 102 2.43 12.46 -1.12
N ILE A 103 1.78 12.03 -2.20
CA ILE A 103 2.40 11.20 -3.23
C ILE A 103 2.71 12.08 -4.43
N VAL A 104 3.99 12.12 -4.82
CA VAL A 104 4.47 12.96 -5.92
C VAL A 104 5.21 12.11 -6.95
N LYS A 105 5.03 12.45 -8.23
CA LYS A 105 5.78 11.89 -9.36
C LYS A 105 6.84 12.89 -9.81
N LEU A 106 8.10 12.45 -9.84
CA LEU A 106 9.23 13.27 -10.26
C LEU A 106 9.75 12.81 -11.62
N ASP A 107 10.11 13.76 -12.46
CA ASP A 107 10.84 13.50 -13.69
C ASP A 107 12.34 13.20 -13.40
N PRO A 108 13.14 12.79 -14.40
CA PRO A 108 14.56 12.53 -14.22
C PRO A 108 15.38 13.75 -13.72
N ASN A 109 14.85 14.96 -13.83
CA ASN A 109 15.50 16.20 -13.35
C ASN A 109 15.05 16.55 -11.91
N GLY A 110 14.21 15.73 -11.28
CA GLY A 110 13.69 15.98 -9.95
C GLY A 110 12.55 17.00 -9.89
N LYS A 111 11.91 17.32 -11.01
CA LYS A 111 10.74 18.19 -11.06
C LYS A 111 9.46 17.37 -10.85
N VAL A 112 8.57 17.83 -9.98
CA VAL A 112 7.25 17.20 -9.80
C VAL A 112 6.39 17.44 -11.05
N VAL A 113 5.88 16.35 -11.62
CA VAL A 113 5.04 16.33 -12.83
C VAL A 113 3.61 15.83 -12.56
N ALA A 114 3.38 15.17 -11.45
CA ALA A 114 2.05 14.77 -10.97
C ALA A 114 2.08 14.62 -9.44
N SER A 115 0.92 14.73 -8.82
CA SER A 115 0.75 14.48 -7.39
C SER A 115 -0.66 14.00 -7.07
N LEU A 116 -0.85 13.33 -5.93
CA LEU A 116 -2.14 12.78 -5.52
C LEU A 116 -2.22 12.54 -4.00
N GLY A 117 -3.45 12.34 -3.52
CA GLY A 117 -3.75 11.85 -2.18
C GLY A 117 -4.01 12.92 -1.12
N ALA A 118 -4.08 14.20 -1.50
CA ALA A 118 -4.38 15.30 -0.58
C ALA A 118 -5.63 15.03 0.27
N GLY A 119 -5.50 15.17 1.58
CA GLY A 119 -6.60 14.95 2.52
C GLY A 119 -7.12 13.51 2.59
N GLN A 120 -6.56 12.55 1.87
CA GLN A 120 -7.00 11.14 1.83
C GLN A 120 -6.08 10.22 2.62
N ILE A 121 -4.78 10.46 2.61
CA ILE A 121 -3.75 9.63 3.22
C ILE A 121 -3.22 10.33 4.48
N LEU A 122 -3.23 9.62 5.59
CA LEU A 122 -2.78 10.11 6.88
C LEU A 122 -1.28 9.87 7.09
N TRP A 123 -0.83 8.66 6.83
CA TRP A 123 0.53 8.22 7.13
C TRP A 123 1.05 7.29 6.05
N PRO A 124 1.42 7.84 4.87
CA PRO A 124 1.93 7.03 3.79
C PRO A 124 3.14 6.22 4.26
N HIS A 125 3.18 4.92 3.90
CA HIS A 125 4.25 4.01 4.29
C HIS A 125 4.84 3.31 3.08
N GLY A 126 4.30 2.18 2.65
CA GLY A 126 4.74 1.47 1.46
C GLY A 126 3.99 1.88 0.20
N MET A 127 4.54 1.56 -0.96
CA MET A 127 3.96 1.92 -2.25
C MET A 127 4.39 0.97 -3.35
N ASP A 128 3.49 0.73 -4.31
CA ASP A 128 3.77 0.00 -5.56
C ASP A 128 3.11 0.70 -6.76
N VAL A 129 3.58 0.38 -7.96
CA VAL A 129 2.98 0.85 -9.22
C VAL A 129 2.66 -0.35 -10.09
N ASP A 130 1.36 -0.60 -10.31
CA ASP A 130 0.93 -1.75 -11.10
C ASP A 130 1.21 -1.59 -12.60
N LYS A 131 1.08 -2.67 -13.34
CA LYS A 131 1.34 -2.70 -14.80
C LYS A 131 0.45 -1.76 -15.64
N GLN A 132 -0.60 -1.20 -15.07
CA GLN A 132 -1.44 -0.19 -15.68
C GLN A 132 -1.02 1.24 -15.30
N GLY A 133 0.02 1.39 -14.46
CA GLY A 133 0.49 2.66 -13.95
C GLY A 133 -0.33 3.21 -12.78
N ASN A 134 -1.24 2.41 -12.20
CA ASN A 134 -1.94 2.85 -11.00
C ASN A 134 -0.99 2.79 -9.79
N VAL A 135 -1.11 3.77 -8.93
CA VAL A 135 -0.29 3.90 -7.72
C VAL A 135 -1.03 3.29 -6.55
N TRP A 136 -0.41 2.31 -5.90
CA TRP A 136 -0.90 1.69 -4.69
C TRP A 136 -0.13 2.26 -3.50
N VAL A 137 -0.84 2.70 -2.47
CA VAL A 137 -0.25 3.35 -1.29
C VAL A 137 -0.83 2.75 -0.03
N VAL A 138 0.04 2.44 0.90
CA VAL A 138 -0.34 2.04 2.25
C VAL A 138 -0.53 3.28 3.11
N ASP A 139 -1.69 3.41 3.77
CA ASP A 139 -1.95 4.36 4.85
C ASP A 139 -1.92 3.60 6.17
N ALA A 140 -0.75 3.62 6.84
CA ALA A 140 -0.42 2.57 7.79
C ALA A 140 -1.11 2.69 9.15
N ARG A 141 -1.18 3.87 9.77
CA ARG A 141 -1.67 4.06 11.14
C ARG A 141 -2.89 4.96 11.24
N SER A 142 -3.62 4.85 12.32
CA SER A 142 -4.62 5.83 12.73
C SER A 142 -3.98 7.15 13.21
N ALA A 143 -4.80 8.21 13.25
CA ALA A 143 -4.43 9.44 13.92
C ALA A 143 -4.32 9.22 15.43
N THR A 144 -3.32 9.85 16.06
CA THR A 144 -3.16 9.84 17.51
C THR A 144 -4.26 10.66 18.21
N PRO A 145 -4.53 10.44 19.51
CA PRO A 145 -5.47 11.27 20.27
C PRO A 145 -5.17 12.77 20.19
N GLN A 146 -3.90 13.16 20.20
CA GLN A 146 -3.47 14.56 20.11
C GLN A 146 -3.72 15.16 18.72
N GLU A 147 -3.58 14.34 17.66
CA GLU A 147 -3.91 14.74 16.30
C GLU A 147 -5.43 14.89 16.14
N LEU A 148 -6.22 13.93 16.66
CA LEU A 148 -7.69 13.95 16.60
C LEU A 148 -8.31 15.10 17.39
N ALA A 149 -7.67 15.53 18.50
CA ALA A 149 -8.12 16.71 19.24
C ALA A 149 -8.09 17.98 18.39
N LYS A 150 -7.21 18.06 17.39
CA LYS A 150 -7.08 19.19 16.47
C LYS A 150 -7.80 18.97 15.14
N PHE A 151 -7.84 17.74 14.67
CA PHE A 151 -8.35 17.35 13.37
C PHE A 151 -9.26 16.11 13.49
N PRO A 152 -10.48 16.25 14.08
CA PRO A 152 -11.37 15.11 14.37
C PRO A 152 -11.82 14.34 13.12
N ASP A 153 -11.90 14.99 11.96
CA ASP A 153 -12.30 14.39 10.69
C ASP A 153 -11.31 13.34 10.16
N TRP A 154 -10.10 13.30 10.75
CA TRP A 154 -9.07 12.31 10.40
C TRP A 154 -9.23 10.96 11.12
N LYS A 155 -10.28 10.81 11.94
CA LYS A 155 -10.57 9.55 12.65
C LYS A 155 -10.79 8.36 11.70
N ALA A 156 -11.45 8.59 10.57
CA ALA A 156 -11.73 7.56 9.57
C ALA A 156 -10.62 7.48 8.50
N LYS A 157 -9.34 7.42 8.91
CA LYS A 157 -8.17 7.28 8.02
C LYS A 157 -7.14 6.36 8.65
N GLY A 158 -6.28 5.79 7.79
CA GLY A 158 -5.29 4.80 8.20
C GLY A 158 -5.80 3.36 8.15
N HIS A 159 -4.90 2.42 8.35
CA HIS A 159 -5.12 0.97 8.27
C HIS A 159 -5.67 0.50 6.93
N THR A 160 -5.27 1.15 5.83
CA THR A 160 -5.78 0.86 4.49
C THR A 160 -4.67 0.75 3.46
N VAL A 161 -4.99 0.06 2.36
CA VAL A 161 -4.22 0.13 1.11
C VAL A 161 -5.12 0.76 0.06
N MET A 162 -4.66 1.85 -0.54
CA MET A 162 -5.42 2.62 -1.52
C MET A 162 -4.80 2.50 -2.90
N LYS A 163 -5.65 2.35 -3.93
CA LYS A 163 -5.26 2.38 -5.34
C LYS A 163 -5.71 3.67 -5.98
N PHE A 164 -4.80 4.39 -6.59
CA PHE A 164 -5.09 5.60 -7.35
C PHE A 164 -4.78 5.41 -8.83
N SER A 165 -5.55 6.05 -9.71
CA SER A 165 -5.14 6.19 -11.10
C SER A 165 -3.91 7.12 -11.22
N PRO A 166 -3.17 7.08 -12.35
CA PRO A 166 -2.07 8.02 -12.57
C PRO A 166 -2.47 9.51 -12.50
N GLN A 167 -3.77 9.81 -12.65
CA GLN A 167 -4.34 11.16 -12.56
C GLN A 167 -4.86 11.50 -11.15
N GLY A 168 -4.59 10.65 -10.15
CA GLY A 168 -4.94 10.90 -8.75
C GLY A 168 -6.39 10.55 -8.35
N LYS A 169 -7.16 9.87 -9.22
CA LYS A 169 -8.49 9.39 -8.84
C LYS A 169 -8.36 8.14 -7.96
N LEU A 170 -8.95 8.15 -6.77
CA LEU A 170 -9.08 6.96 -5.93
C LEU A 170 -9.98 5.92 -6.64
N LEU A 171 -9.44 4.72 -6.85
CA LEU A 171 -10.09 3.62 -7.57
C LEU A 171 -10.55 2.50 -6.63
N LEU A 172 -9.78 2.24 -5.55
CA LEU A 172 -10.04 1.16 -4.62
C LEU A 172 -9.45 1.50 -3.25
N THR A 173 -10.13 1.06 -2.20
CA THR A 173 -9.59 1.02 -0.83
C THR A 173 -9.77 -0.39 -0.29
N LEU A 174 -8.70 -1.01 0.16
CA LEU A 174 -8.70 -2.26 0.91
C LEU A 174 -8.54 -1.96 2.40
N GLY A 175 -9.20 -2.72 3.25
CA GLY A 175 -9.29 -2.45 4.69
C GLY A 175 -10.45 -1.52 5.03
N THR A 176 -10.68 -1.31 6.32
CA THR A 176 -11.71 -0.41 6.85
C THR A 176 -11.03 0.86 7.37
N PRO A 177 -11.25 2.03 6.73
CA PRO A 177 -10.56 3.26 7.11
C PRO A 177 -10.70 3.62 8.59
N GLY A 178 -9.57 3.80 9.27
CA GLY A 178 -9.49 4.14 10.69
C GLY A 178 -9.68 2.98 11.66
N GLU A 179 -9.84 1.74 11.17
CA GLU A 179 -10.08 0.57 12.01
C GLU A 179 -9.00 -0.50 11.81
N ALA A 180 -8.24 -0.78 12.87
CA ALA A 180 -7.34 -1.92 12.91
C ALA A 180 -8.11 -3.24 13.06
N GLY A 181 -7.56 -4.34 12.54
CA GLY A 181 -8.14 -5.68 12.69
C GLY A 181 -7.59 -6.67 11.68
N ASP A 182 -8.21 -7.86 11.62
CA ASP A 182 -7.70 -8.97 10.83
C ASP A 182 -8.14 -8.92 9.36
N PRO A 183 -7.25 -9.36 8.42
CA PRO A 183 -7.59 -9.52 7.02
C PRO A 183 -8.73 -10.53 6.79
N PRO A 184 -9.46 -10.43 5.67
CA PRO A 184 -9.29 -9.46 4.57
C PRO A 184 -10.05 -8.15 4.75
N ALA A 185 -10.89 -8.03 5.77
CA ALA A 185 -11.76 -6.87 5.94
C ALA A 185 -11.02 -5.67 6.54
N LYS A 186 -9.98 -5.91 7.33
CA LYS A 186 -9.19 -4.89 8.01
C LYS A 186 -7.71 -5.23 7.93
N PHE A 187 -6.87 -4.26 8.26
CA PHE A 187 -5.44 -4.41 8.45
C PHE A 187 -5.03 -3.84 9.80
N THR A 188 -3.95 -4.35 10.36
CA THR A 188 -3.32 -3.77 11.54
C THR A 188 -1.95 -3.22 11.17
N GLU A 189 -1.88 -1.89 11.02
CA GLU A 189 -0.66 -1.16 10.64
C GLU A 189 0.05 -1.78 9.42
N PRO A 190 -0.61 -1.83 8.25
CA PRO A 190 0.01 -2.33 7.03
C PRO A 190 1.25 -1.49 6.69
N ASN A 191 2.32 -2.16 6.24
CA ASN A 191 3.61 -1.52 5.99
C ASN A 191 3.89 -1.31 4.52
N ASP A 192 3.59 -2.34 3.72
CA ASP A 192 3.95 -2.34 2.32
C ASP A 192 2.92 -3.09 1.49
N VAL A 193 2.91 -2.83 0.20
CA VAL A 193 2.04 -3.49 -0.78
C VAL A 193 2.84 -3.85 -2.02
N LEU A 194 2.58 -5.03 -2.56
CA LEU A 194 3.11 -5.50 -3.84
C LEU A 194 1.96 -6.01 -4.70
N VAL A 195 1.92 -5.57 -5.94
CA VAL A 195 0.98 -6.07 -6.95
C VAL A 195 1.72 -6.94 -7.95
N ALA A 196 1.51 -8.25 -7.88
CA ALA A 196 2.16 -9.20 -8.77
C ALA A 196 1.65 -9.06 -10.23
N PRO A 197 2.41 -9.54 -11.23
CA PRO A 197 2.03 -9.46 -12.64
C PRO A 197 0.70 -10.13 -12.99
N ASP A 198 0.28 -11.13 -12.22
CA ASP A 198 -1.00 -11.82 -12.36
C ASP A 198 -2.19 -11.07 -11.74
N GLY A 199 -1.92 -9.96 -11.02
CA GLY A 199 -2.89 -9.14 -10.32
C GLY A 199 -3.11 -9.53 -8.85
N SER A 200 -2.39 -10.52 -8.34
CA SER A 200 -2.38 -10.84 -6.90
C SER A 200 -1.80 -9.67 -6.10
N ILE A 201 -2.42 -9.37 -4.95
CA ILE A 201 -2.03 -8.28 -4.07
C ILE A 201 -1.49 -8.87 -2.77
N PHE A 202 -0.27 -8.51 -2.44
CA PHE A 202 0.39 -8.89 -1.18
C PHE A 202 0.52 -7.64 -0.31
N VAL A 203 0.11 -7.76 0.94
CA VAL A 203 0.20 -6.68 1.94
C VAL A 203 1.03 -7.18 3.11
N ALA A 204 2.08 -6.45 3.45
CA ALA A 204 2.85 -6.69 4.65
C ALA A 204 2.22 -5.92 5.81
N GLU A 205 2.08 -6.58 6.97
CA GLU A 205 1.58 -5.99 8.21
C GLU A 205 2.60 -6.12 9.33
N ALA A 206 2.31 -5.56 10.48
CA ALA A 206 3.08 -5.73 11.73
C ALA A 206 4.17 -4.68 11.97
N HIS A 207 3.86 -3.41 11.80
CA HIS A 207 4.80 -2.34 12.17
C HIS A 207 5.06 -2.28 13.68
N ASN A 208 4.07 -2.66 14.50
CA ASN A 208 4.14 -2.68 15.98
C ASN A 208 3.60 -3.99 16.59
N ALA A 209 3.76 -5.13 15.91
CA ALA A 209 3.36 -6.43 16.41
C ALA A 209 4.44 -7.09 17.29
#